data_fdd0a8d579faeb4998cdf5ab639720ef
#
_entry.id   fdd0a8d579faeb4998cdf5ab639720ef
#
_cell.length_a   1.000
_cell.length_b   1.000
_cell.length_c   1.000
_cell.angle_alpha   90.00
_cell.angle_beta   90.00
_cell.angle_gamma   90.00
#
_symmetry.space_group_name_H-M   'P 1'
#
loop_
_entity.id
_entity.type
_entity.pdbx_description
1 polymer ?
#
loop_
_entity_poly.entity_id
_entity_poly.type
_entity_poly.pdbx_seq_one_letter_code
_entity_poly.pdbx_strand_id
1 'polypeptide(L)'
;MEHLEIVNENTGKPTGVVLPRHEVIAKEAWCRSTNVFVLNHNGEILCHQRSLIKDSKPGWWMTHLGGRVGVGETYEINALKELEEEAGIIVPAKRLIPWRTTRVEASRFWSREFVTVYDVPAEQLVPQPGEVEQFKWMSIDEIVAAAKSGQENWKAGTHDIMSEYSCMLSVIGSAHHLGVHEVPDSLHTWTPVWMGAGV
;
A
#
# COMPACT_ATOMS: atom_id res chain seq x y z
N MET A 1 11.79 -10.93 18.14
CA MET A 1 12.64 -10.07 17.26
C MET A 1 12.39 -10.51 15.83
N GLU A 2 12.00 -9.57 14.97
CA GLU A 2 11.66 -9.84 13.57
C GLU A 2 12.92 -10.23 12.76
N HIS A 3 12.80 -11.29 11.94
CA HIS A 3 13.82 -11.74 11.02
C HIS A 3 13.33 -11.60 9.59
N LEU A 4 14.24 -11.22 8.69
CA LEU A 4 13.94 -11.00 7.28
C LEU A 4 14.85 -11.86 6.42
N GLU A 5 14.32 -12.36 5.31
CA GLU A 5 15.08 -13.08 4.31
C GLU A 5 15.71 -12.10 3.32
N ILE A 6 17.03 -12.22 3.13
CA ILE A 6 17.77 -11.40 2.18
C ILE A 6 17.47 -11.87 0.76
N VAL A 7 17.29 -10.91 -0.13
CA VAL A 7 17.08 -11.19 -1.55
C VAL A 7 18.21 -10.64 -2.41
N ASN A 8 18.37 -11.22 -3.58
CA ASN A 8 19.29 -10.71 -4.58
C ASN A 8 18.81 -9.32 -5.07
N GLU A 9 19.68 -8.33 -5.05
CA GLU A 9 19.36 -6.94 -5.37
C GLU A 9 18.81 -6.73 -6.79
N ASN A 10 19.25 -7.55 -7.75
CA ASN A 10 18.88 -7.39 -9.16
C ASN A 10 17.63 -8.18 -9.55
N THR A 11 17.30 -9.24 -8.80
CA THR A 11 16.21 -10.17 -9.17
C THR A 11 15.09 -10.26 -8.15
N GLY A 12 15.29 -9.76 -6.92
CA GLY A 12 14.34 -9.92 -5.83
C GLY A 12 14.16 -11.36 -5.32
N LYS A 13 14.94 -12.31 -5.85
CA LYS A 13 14.84 -13.73 -5.45
C LYS A 13 15.51 -13.97 -4.10
N PRO A 14 14.90 -14.80 -3.23
CA PRO A 14 15.49 -15.21 -1.96
C PRO A 14 16.90 -15.81 -2.14
N THR A 15 17.79 -15.47 -1.20
CA THR A 15 19.18 -16.01 -1.16
C THR A 15 19.34 -17.14 -0.16
N GLY A 16 18.34 -17.39 0.69
CA GLY A 16 18.40 -18.32 1.81
C GLY A 16 19.12 -17.75 3.05
N VAL A 17 19.62 -16.51 2.97
CA VAL A 17 20.22 -15.83 4.13
C VAL A 17 19.13 -15.13 4.92
N VAL A 18 19.09 -15.38 6.23
CA VAL A 18 18.13 -14.77 7.15
C VAL A 18 18.90 -13.93 8.17
N LEU A 19 18.48 -12.69 8.36
CA LEU A 19 19.07 -11.76 9.33
C LEU A 19 18.00 -11.11 10.20
N PRO A 20 18.33 -10.72 11.45
CA PRO A 20 17.50 -9.85 12.25
C PRO A 20 17.26 -8.51 11.52
N ARG A 21 16.06 -7.94 11.64
CA ARG A 21 15.69 -6.68 10.95
C ARG A 21 16.69 -5.55 11.15
N HIS A 22 17.23 -5.38 12.35
CA HIS A 22 18.20 -4.32 12.62
C HIS A 22 19.53 -4.53 11.87
N GLU A 23 19.95 -5.79 11.65
CA GLU A 23 21.12 -6.08 10.83
C GLU A 23 20.86 -5.86 9.34
N VAL A 24 19.65 -6.18 8.84
CA VAL A 24 19.26 -5.87 7.45
C VAL A 24 19.38 -4.39 7.18
N ILE A 25 18.90 -3.56 8.11
CA ILE A 25 18.98 -2.10 8.01
C ILE A 25 20.44 -1.62 8.08
N ALA A 26 21.20 -2.09 9.07
CA ALA A 26 22.60 -1.67 9.27
C ALA A 26 23.53 -2.05 8.11
N LYS A 27 23.24 -3.18 7.46
CA LYS A 27 24.02 -3.69 6.30
C LYS A 27 23.49 -3.19 4.95
N GLU A 28 22.42 -2.38 4.95
CA GLU A 28 21.72 -1.97 3.73
C GLU A 28 21.37 -3.16 2.82
N ALA A 29 21.05 -4.32 3.42
CA ALA A 29 20.77 -5.52 2.68
C ALA A 29 19.37 -5.47 2.06
N TRP A 30 19.23 -6.04 0.86
CA TRP A 30 17.96 -6.10 0.15
C TRP A 30 17.02 -7.14 0.76
N CYS A 31 15.78 -6.75 0.96
CA CYS A 31 14.71 -7.63 1.44
C CYS A 31 13.41 -7.42 0.65
N ARG A 32 12.34 -8.11 1.05
CA ARG A 32 11.02 -7.99 0.43
C ARG A 32 10.10 -7.10 1.29
N SER A 33 9.15 -6.42 0.65
CA SER A 33 8.07 -5.70 1.33
C SER A 33 6.76 -5.78 0.54
N THR A 34 5.66 -5.49 1.18
CA THR A 34 4.35 -5.31 0.54
C THR A 34 3.81 -3.91 0.78
N ASN A 35 3.05 -3.41 -0.18
CA ASN A 35 2.20 -2.24 -0.02
C ASN A 35 0.80 -2.61 -0.52
N VAL A 36 -0.23 -2.27 0.23
CA VAL A 36 -1.63 -2.49 -0.14
C VAL A 36 -2.36 -1.15 -0.17
N PHE A 37 -2.84 -0.79 -1.35
CA PHE A 37 -3.72 0.36 -1.53
C PHE A 37 -5.15 -0.10 -1.32
N VAL A 38 -5.87 0.55 -0.42
CA VAL A 38 -7.25 0.23 -0.10
C VAL A 38 -8.14 1.33 -0.65
N LEU A 39 -9.11 0.98 -1.50
CA LEU A 39 -10.09 1.90 -2.05
C LEU A 39 -11.47 1.59 -1.46
N ASN A 40 -12.31 2.61 -1.30
CA ASN A 40 -13.73 2.41 -0.99
C ASN A 40 -14.58 2.48 -2.26
N HIS A 41 -15.90 2.28 -2.12
CA HIS A 41 -16.85 2.34 -3.23
C HIS A 41 -16.99 3.71 -3.88
N ASN A 42 -16.56 4.79 -3.21
CA ASN A 42 -16.54 6.14 -3.76
C ASN A 42 -15.25 6.42 -4.56
N GLY A 43 -14.32 5.46 -4.62
CA GLY A 43 -13.02 5.64 -5.24
C GLY A 43 -12.03 6.43 -4.39
N GLU A 44 -12.32 6.66 -3.10
CA GLU A 44 -11.37 7.28 -2.19
C GLU A 44 -10.32 6.26 -1.74
N ILE A 45 -9.12 6.74 -1.48
CA ILE A 45 -7.99 5.95 -0.98
C ILE A 45 -7.94 6.06 0.55
N LEU A 46 -7.74 4.94 1.21
CA LEU A 46 -7.44 4.93 2.64
C LEU A 46 -6.04 5.47 2.88
N CYS A 47 -5.97 6.65 3.46
CA CYS A 47 -4.74 7.24 3.94
C CYS A 47 -4.58 6.98 5.43
N HIS A 48 -3.36 6.72 5.88
CA HIS A 48 -3.06 6.63 7.30
C HIS A 48 -1.92 7.57 7.69
N GLN A 49 -1.98 8.07 8.91
CA GLN A 49 -0.87 8.80 9.52
C GLN A 49 -0.04 7.83 10.35
N ARG A 50 1.26 7.81 10.10
CA ARG A 50 2.19 7.01 10.91
C ARG A 50 2.21 7.52 12.34
N SER A 51 2.35 6.59 13.28
CA SER A 51 2.43 6.96 14.69
C SER A 51 3.57 7.95 14.96
N LEU A 52 3.32 8.88 15.88
CA LEU A 52 4.26 9.94 16.28
C LEU A 52 5.50 9.41 17.01
N ILE A 53 5.44 8.17 17.51
CA ILE A 53 6.55 7.52 18.23
C ILE A 53 7.45 6.65 17.32
N LYS A 54 7.19 6.63 16.00
CA LYS A 54 8.02 5.86 15.06
C LYS A 54 9.39 6.48 14.88
N ASP A 55 10.44 5.66 14.85
CA ASP A 55 11.82 6.10 14.60
C ASP A 55 12.02 6.72 13.22
N SER A 56 11.22 6.29 12.24
CA SER A 56 11.31 6.75 10.86
C SER A 56 10.00 7.41 10.43
N LYS A 57 10.08 8.67 9.98
CA LYS A 57 8.96 9.45 9.44
C LYS A 57 7.75 9.49 10.39
N PRO A 58 7.92 9.88 11.68
CA PRO A 58 6.80 10.02 12.60
C PRO A 58 5.80 11.07 12.09
N GLY A 59 4.50 10.76 12.16
CA GLY A 59 3.42 11.65 11.75
C GLY A 59 3.26 11.85 10.24
N TRP A 60 4.01 11.12 9.40
CA TRP A 60 3.86 11.20 7.95
C TRP A 60 2.61 10.49 7.48
N TRP A 61 1.95 11.08 6.48
CA TRP A 61 0.84 10.47 5.78
C TRP A 61 1.29 9.52 4.68
N MET A 62 0.60 8.40 4.58
CA MET A 62 0.83 7.33 3.62
C MET A 62 -0.49 6.96 2.94
N THR A 63 -0.41 6.54 1.68
CA THR A 63 -1.56 6.12 0.86
C THR A 63 -1.71 4.60 0.76
N HIS A 64 -0.95 3.85 1.52
CA HIS A 64 -0.97 2.38 1.52
C HIS A 64 -0.59 1.86 2.90
N LEU A 65 -1.07 0.67 3.23
CA LEU A 65 -0.67 -0.14 4.37
C LEU A 65 0.39 -1.14 3.92
N GLY A 66 1.21 -1.65 4.84
CA GLY A 66 2.15 -2.69 4.50
C GLY A 66 3.48 -2.64 5.25
N GLY A 67 4.24 -3.72 5.09
CA GLY A 67 5.47 -3.92 5.84
C GLY A 67 6.48 -4.84 5.17
N ARG A 68 7.43 -5.30 5.96
CA ARG A 68 8.47 -6.22 5.51
C ARG A 68 7.95 -7.65 5.50
N VAL A 69 8.25 -8.39 4.43
CA VAL A 69 7.86 -9.79 4.31
C VAL A 69 8.72 -10.63 5.25
N GLY A 70 8.09 -11.30 6.20
CA GLY A 70 8.74 -12.19 7.16
C GLY A 70 9.33 -13.44 6.51
N VAL A 71 10.15 -14.16 7.29
CA VAL A 71 10.74 -15.44 6.85
C VAL A 71 9.64 -16.48 6.63
N GLY A 72 9.63 -17.10 5.45
CA GLY A 72 8.64 -18.11 5.09
C GLY A 72 7.28 -17.54 4.62
N GLU A 73 7.08 -16.23 4.68
CA GLU A 73 5.88 -15.59 4.15
C GLU A 73 5.95 -15.40 2.63
N THR A 74 4.80 -15.52 1.96
CA THR A 74 4.63 -14.98 0.61
C THR A 74 4.26 -13.50 0.68
N TYR A 75 4.31 -12.79 -0.43
CA TYR A 75 3.86 -11.40 -0.49
C TYR A 75 2.37 -11.28 -0.13
N GLU A 76 1.53 -12.23 -0.57
CA GLU A 76 0.09 -12.23 -0.32
C GLU A 76 -0.22 -12.47 1.17
N ILE A 77 0.46 -13.42 1.80
CA ILE A 77 0.30 -13.69 3.24
C ILE A 77 0.68 -12.45 4.04
N ASN A 78 1.82 -11.84 3.74
CA ASN A 78 2.26 -10.63 4.42
C ASN A 78 1.27 -9.46 4.19
N ALA A 79 0.81 -9.25 2.96
CA ALA A 79 -0.14 -8.19 2.65
C ALA A 79 -1.46 -8.31 3.45
N LEU A 80 -2.02 -9.52 3.56
CA LEU A 80 -3.22 -9.77 4.35
C LEU A 80 -2.98 -9.55 5.84
N LYS A 81 -1.85 -10.00 6.33
CA LYS A 81 -1.43 -9.81 7.72
C LYS A 81 -1.28 -8.33 8.07
N GLU A 82 -0.61 -7.54 7.23
CA GLU A 82 -0.42 -6.10 7.46
C GLU A 82 -1.76 -5.33 7.42
N LEU A 83 -2.70 -5.71 6.54
CA LEU A 83 -4.06 -5.14 6.54
C LEU A 83 -4.78 -5.38 7.87
N GLU A 84 -4.68 -6.60 8.40
CA GLU A 84 -5.30 -6.98 9.68
C GLU A 84 -4.59 -6.28 10.86
N GLU A 85 -3.26 -6.31 10.91
CA GLU A 85 -2.47 -5.74 12.01
C GLU A 85 -2.58 -4.22 12.06
N GLU A 86 -2.37 -3.52 10.93
CA GLU A 86 -2.34 -2.06 10.91
C GLU A 86 -3.71 -1.40 10.95
N ALA A 87 -4.77 -2.04 10.40
CA ALA A 87 -6.09 -1.42 10.23
C ALA A 87 -7.28 -2.27 10.68
N GLY A 88 -7.08 -3.51 11.12
CA GLY A 88 -8.18 -4.43 11.42
C GLY A 88 -8.96 -4.87 10.17
N ILE A 89 -8.38 -4.71 8.98
CA ILE A 89 -9.03 -5.07 7.71
C ILE A 89 -8.80 -6.53 7.40
N ILE A 90 -9.88 -7.31 7.34
CA ILE A 90 -9.85 -8.72 6.99
C ILE A 90 -10.56 -8.92 5.65
N VAL A 91 -9.80 -9.31 4.64
CA VAL A 91 -10.32 -9.65 3.31
C VAL A 91 -9.82 -11.03 2.88
N PRO A 92 -10.62 -11.80 2.12
CA PRO A 92 -10.14 -13.06 1.56
C PRO A 92 -9.06 -12.77 0.50
N ALA A 93 -8.09 -13.68 0.37
CA ALA A 93 -6.96 -13.54 -0.56
C ALA A 93 -7.39 -13.22 -2.02
N LYS A 94 -8.54 -13.75 -2.45
CA LYS A 94 -9.11 -13.45 -3.77
C LYS A 94 -9.47 -11.98 -4.01
N ARG A 95 -9.58 -11.14 -2.96
CA ARG A 95 -9.82 -9.70 -3.07
C ARG A 95 -8.53 -8.89 -3.13
N LEU A 96 -7.39 -9.53 -2.92
CA LEU A 96 -6.09 -8.88 -3.01
C LEU A 96 -5.62 -8.92 -4.47
N ILE A 97 -5.78 -7.82 -5.18
CA ILE A 97 -5.48 -7.70 -6.62
C ILE A 97 -4.01 -7.33 -6.78
N PRO A 98 -3.16 -8.20 -7.38
CA PRO A 98 -1.78 -7.84 -7.66
C PRO A 98 -1.72 -6.68 -8.65
N TRP A 99 -0.94 -5.66 -8.32
CA TRP A 99 -0.78 -4.51 -9.19
C TRP A 99 0.59 -4.47 -9.87
N ARG A 100 1.66 -4.25 -9.11
CA ARG A 100 3.02 -4.18 -9.66
C ARG A 100 4.08 -4.68 -8.68
N THR A 101 5.30 -4.87 -9.18
CA THR A 101 6.48 -5.09 -8.35
C THR A 101 7.48 -3.99 -8.62
N THR A 102 7.94 -3.32 -7.57
CA THR A 102 8.81 -2.16 -7.65
C THR A 102 10.09 -2.42 -6.88
N ARG A 103 11.23 -2.09 -7.48
CA ARG A 103 12.54 -2.08 -6.83
C ARG A 103 12.76 -0.70 -6.21
N VAL A 104 12.87 -0.63 -4.89
CA VAL A 104 12.99 0.63 -4.15
C VAL A 104 14.42 0.79 -3.63
N GLU A 105 15.25 1.52 -4.39
CA GLU A 105 16.66 1.75 -4.11
C GLU A 105 16.89 2.40 -2.74
N ALA A 106 16.17 3.49 -2.46
CA ALA A 106 16.36 4.27 -1.24
C ALA A 106 16.11 3.48 0.05
N SER A 107 15.39 2.37 -0.04
CA SER A 107 15.00 1.55 1.13
C SER A 107 15.48 0.12 1.04
N ARG A 108 16.23 -0.22 -0.02
CA ARG A 108 16.80 -1.54 -0.28
C ARG A 108 15.78 -2.66 -0.20
N PHE A 109 14.64 -2.53 -0.91
CA PHE A 109 13.68 -3.62 -1.00
C PHE A 109 12.99 -3.76 -2.35
N TRP A 110 12.53 -4.98 -2.62
CA TRP A 110 11.58 -5.31 -3.66
C TRP A 110 10.19 -5.29 -3.05
N SER A 111 9.35 -4.36 -3.51
CA SER A 111 7.97 -4.21 -3.05
C SER A 111 7.01 -4.87 -4.02
N ARG A 112 6.16 -5.77 -3.53
CA ARG A 112 4.97 -6.21 -4.24
C ARG A 112 3.80 -5.34 -3.80
N GLU A 113 3.15 -4.71 -4.76
CA GLU A 113 2.04 -3.80 -4.52
C GLU A 113 0.72 -4.45 -4.91
N PHE A 114 -0.28 -4.26 -4.08
CA PHE A 114 -1.63 -4.79 -4.25
C PHE A 114 -2.64 -3.67 -4.13
N VAL A 115 -3.83 -3.92 -4.71
CA VAL A 115 -5.02 -3.10 -4.51
C VAL A 115 -6.12 -3.99 -3.96
N THR A 116 -6.92 -3.46 -3.03
CA THR A 116 -8.14 -4.10 -2.55
C THR A 116 -9.25 -3.08 -2.39
N VAL A 117 -10.50 -3.55 -2.41
CA VAL A 117 -11.67 -2.71 -2.14
C VAL A 117 -12.24 -3.10 -0.78
N TYR A 118 -12.39 -2.11 0.09
CA TYR A 118 -12.95 -2.27 1.43
C TYR A 118 -13.74 -1.02 1.82
N ASP A 119 -14.95 -1.19 2.31
CA ASP A 119 -15.89 -0.09 2.49
C ASP A 119 -16.44 -0.07 3.92
N VAL A 120 -15.75 0.66 4.77
CA VAL A 120 -16.20 0.96 6.14
C VAL A 120 -15.84 2.40 6.49
N PRO A 121 -16.59 3.06 7.37
CA PRO A 121 -16.18 4.35 7.94
C PRO A 121 -14.78 4.25 8.58
N ALA A 122 -13.96 5.31 8.41
CA ALA A 122 -12.59 5.31 8.94
C ALA A 122 -12.54 5.11 10.47
N GLU A 123 -13.58 5.54 11.17
CA GLU A 123 -13.73 5.43 12.62
C GLU A 123 -13.98 3.98 13.10
N GLN A 124 -14.32 3.08 12.18
CA GLN A 124 -14.49 1.64 12.48
C GLN A 124 -13.20 0.85 12.26
N LEU A 125 -12.19 1.44 11.63
CA LEU A 125 -10.88 0.84 11.50
C LEU A 125 -10.15 0.84 12.84
N VAL A 126 -9.31 -0.16 13.07
CA VAL A 126 -8.58 -0.34 14.32
C VAL A 126 -7.11 -0.04 14.09
N PRO A 127 -6.63 1.19 14.41
CA PRO A 127 -5.22 1.52 14.26
C PRO A 127 -4.35 0.65 15.16
N GLN A 128 -3.28 0.09 14.61
CA GLN A 128 -2.29 -0.63 15.40
C GLN A 128 -1.52 0.36 16.30
N PRO A 129 -1.56 0.18 17.64
CA PRO A 129 -0.84 1.06 18.55
C PRO A 129 0.66 1.09 18.25
N GLY A 130 1.21 2.30 18.14
CA GLY A 130 2.64 2.50 17.85
C GLY A 130 3.01 2.40 16.37
N GLU A 131 2.11 1.95 15.49
CA GLU A 131 2.32 1.92 14.03
C GLU A 131 1.49 3.01 13.33
N VAL A 132 0.20 3.07 13.62
CA VAL A 132 -0.76 3.97 12.99
C VAL A 132 -1.39 4.90 14.03
N GLU A 133 -1.43 6.19 13.73
CA GLU A 133 -2.07 7.22 14.58
C GLU A 133 -3.56 7.35 14.25
N GLN A 134 -3.89 7.46 12.96
CA GLN A 134 -5.27 7.62 12.49
C GLN A 134 -5.41 7.26 11.01
N PHE A 135 -6.67 7.08 10.59
CA PHE A 135 -7.06 6.84 9.21
C PHE A 135 -7.93 7.97 8.67
N LYS A 136 -7.91 8.16 7.36
CA LYS A 136 -8.78 9.06 6.63
C LYS A 136 -9.03 8.55 5.21
N TRP A 137 -10.29 8.49 4.81
CA TRP A 137 -10.65 8.34 3.41
C TRP A 137 -10.46 9.68 2.70
N MET A 138 -9.77 9.67 1.58
CA MET A 138 -9.49 10.88 0.81
C MET A 138 -9.62 10.60 -0.68
N SER A 139 -10.26 11.54 -1.38
CA SER A 139 -10.23 11.56 -2.83
C SER A 139 -8.82 11.83 -3.36
N ILE A 140 -8.55 11.44 -4.59
CA ILE A 140 -7.24 11.65 -5.20
C ILE A 140 -6.88 13.14 -5.27
N ASP A 141 -7.86 14.02 -5.52
CA ASP A 141 -7.64 15.47 -5.60
C ASP A 141 -7.28 16.05 -4.22
N GLU A 142 -7.93 15.58 -3.15
CA GLU A 142 -7.58 15.98 -1.77
C GLU A 142 -6.18 15.54 -1.40
N ILE A 143 -5.77 14.30 -1.74
CA ILE A 143 -4.42 13.79 -1.48
C ILE A 143 -3.38 14.65 -2.19
N VAL A 144 -3.59 14.93 -3.48
CA VAL A 144 -2.66 15.76 -4.27
C VAL A 144 -2.58 17.18 -3.74
N ALA A 145 -3.72 17.78 -3.37
CA ALA A 145 -3.75 19.12 -2.78
C ALA A 145 -3.03 19.17 -1.44
N ALA A 146 -3.29 18.21 -0.55
CA ALA A 146 -2.67 18.11 0.76
C ALA A 146 -1.14 17.90 0.64
N ALA A 147 -0.69 16.98 -0.23
CA ALA A 147 0.73 16.73 -0.46
C ALA A 147 1.48 17.94 -1.03
N LYS A 148 0.82 18.72 -1.91
CA LYS A 148 1.39 19.95 -2.50
C LYS A 148 1.37 21.14 -1.56
N SER A 149 0.47 21.17 -0.59
CA SER A 149 0.34 22.31 0.34
C SER A 149 1.56 22.48 1.25
N GLY A 150 2.29 21.39 1.51
CA GLY A 150 3.41 21.37 2.45
C GLY A 150 3.03 21.56 3.92
N GLN A 151 1.74 21.58 4.25
CA GLN A 151 1.25 21.72 5.63
C GLN A 151 1.46 20.44 6.45
N GLU A 152 1.42 19.30 5.77
CA GLU A 152 1.64 17.98 6.36
C GLU A 152 2.73 17.24 5.60
N ASN A 153 3.41 16.32 6.28
CA ASN A 153 4.43 15.51 5.66
C ASN A 153 3.79 14.30 4.96
N TRP A 154 3.97 14.19 3.67
CA TRP A 154 3.52 13.08 2.85
C TRP A 154 4.67 12.23 2.34
N LYS A 155 4.45 10.94 2.12
CA LYS A 155 5.43 10.06 1.50
C LYS A 155 5.89 10.67 0.17
N ALA A 156 7.18 10.61 -0.10
CA ALA A 156 7.75 11.11 -1.35
C ALA A 156 7.05 10.48 -2.56
N GLY A 157 6.72 11.29 -3.57
CA GLY A 157 6.01 10.87 -4.76
C GLY A 157 4.47 10.88 -4.64
N THR A 158 3.90 11.17 -3.47
CA THR A 158 2.43 11.21 -3.32
C THR A 158 1.78 12.24 -4.24
N HIS A 159 2.48 13.32 -4.60
CA HIS A 159 1.99 14.33 -5.56
C HIS A 159 1.81 13.77 -6.98
N ASP A 160 2.44 12.66 -7.32
CA ASP A 160 2.33 11.97 -8.62
C ASP A 160 1.31 10.82 -8.60
N ILE A 161 0.64 10.59 -7.47
CA ILE A 161 -0.29 9.47 -7.28
C ILE A 161 -1.48 9.48 -8.26
N MET A 162 -1.77 10.61 -8.90
CA MET A 162 -2.84 10.72 -9.89
C MET A 162 -2.68 9.70 -11.03
N SER A 163 -1.45 9.53 -11.55
CA SER A 163 -1.16 8.55 -12.60
C SER A 163 -1.25 7.11 -12.08
N GLU A 164 -0.83 6.89 -10.84
CA GLU A 164 -0.92 5.59 -10.17
C GLU A 164 -2.38 5.21 -9.92
N TYR A 165 -3.21 6.16 -9.49
CA TYR A 165 -4.63 5.96 -9.23
C TYR A 165 -5.40 5.48 -10.47
N SER A 166 -5.18 6.11 -11.63
CA SER A 166 -5.79 5.67 -12.89
C SER A 166 -5.41 4.23 -13.25
N CYS A 167 -4.17 3.85 -12.99
CA CYS A 167 -3.70 2.49 -13.19
C CYS A 167 -4.36 1.50 -12.20
N MET A 168 -4.51 1.88 -10.93
CA MET A 168 -5.22 1.06 -9.93
C MET A 168 -6.66 0.77 -10.35
N LEU A 169 -7.41 1.78 -10.79
CA LEU A 169 -8.78 1.61 -11.26
C LEU A 169 -8.87 0.68 -12.49
N SER A 170 -7.93 0.80 -13.42
CA SER A 170 -7.85 -0.10 -14.58
C SER A 170 -7.63 -1.56 -14.18
N VAL A 171 -6.76 -1.80 -13.19
CA VAL A 171 -6.48 -3.14 -12.67
C VAL A 171 -7.72 -3.73 -11.98
N ILE A 172 -8.44 -2.94 -11.18
CA ILE A 172 -9.68 -3.34 -10.53
C ILE A 172 -10.73 -3.73 -11.60
N GLY A 173 -10.96 -2.89 -12.60
CA GLY A 173 -11.91 -3.16 -13.69
C GLY A 173 -11.55 -4.42 -14.48
N SER A 174 -10.28 -4.64 -14.78
CA SER A 174 -9.80 -5.83 -15.48
C SER A 174 -10.01 -7.10 -14.64
N ALA A 175 -9.75 -7.05 -13.35
CA ALA A 175 -9.94 -8.19 -12.44
C ALA A 175 -11.42 -8.61 -12.35
N HIS A 176 -12.34 -7.67 -12.38
CA HIS A 176 -13.77 -7.94 -12.40
C HIS A 176 -14.21 -8.62 -13.70
N HIS A 177 -13.82 -8.10 -14.86
CA HIS A 177 -14.16 -8.70 -16.16
C HIS A 177 -13.69 -10.16 -16.29
N LEU A 178 -12.62 -10.52 -15.61
CA LEU A 178 -12.09 -11.88 -15.57
C LEU A 178 -12.78 -12.77 -14.53
N GLY A 179 -13.73 -12.24 -13.74
CA GLY A 179 -14.41 -12.95 -12.66
C GLY A 179 -13.49 -13.39 -11.52
N VAL A 180 -12.29 -12.83 -11.45
CA VAL A 180 -11.27 -13.19 -10.45
C VAL A 180 -11.53 -12.52 -9.11
N HIS A 181 -12.20 -11.35 -9.13
CA HIS A 181 -12.47 -10.53 -7.95
C HIS A 181 -13.89 -9.97 -7.96
N GLU A 182 -14.51 -9.95 -6.78
CA GLU A 182 -15.76 -9.23 -6.58
C GLU A 182 -15.45 -7.75 -6.40
N VAL A 183 -15.67 -6.96 -7.45
CA VAL A 183 -15.54 -5.50 -7.43
C VAL A 183 -16.94 -4.90 -7.49
N PRO A 184 -17.26 -3.90 -6.66
CA PRO A 184 -18.55 -3.24 -6.71
C PRO A 184 -18.82 -2.57 -8.06
N ASP A 185 -20.06 -2.64 -8.54
CA ASP A 185 -20.50 -2.06 -9.82
C ASP A 185 -20.22 -0.54 -9.89
N SER A 186 -20.23 0.16 -8.74
CA SER A 186 -19.92 1.59 -8.65
C SER A 186 -18.53 1.97 -9.16
N LEU A 187 -17.56 1.04 -9.08
CA LEU A 187 -16.20 1.29 -9.59
C LEU A 187 -16.04 0.97 -11.08
N HIS A 188 -17.03 0.30 -11.72
CA HIS A 188 -16.99 -0.01 -13.15
C HIS A 188 -17.38 1.17 -14.03
N THR A 189 -18.26 2.05 -13.53
CA THR A 189 -18.78 3.21 -14.26
C THR A 189 -17.94 4.46 -14.05
N TRP A 190 -16.89 4.37 -13.24
CA TRP A 190 -16.04 5.49 -12.95
C TRP A 190 -15.07 5.77 -14.11
N THR A 191 -15.48 6.64 -15.01
CA THR A 191 -14.60 7.24 -16.02
C THR A 191 -14.03 8.52 -15.42
N PRO A 192 -12.69 8.66 -15.35
CA PRO A 192 -12.09 9.93 -14.93
C PRO A 192 -12.62 11.07 -15.79
N VAL A 193 -13.15 12.12 -15.16
CA VAL A 193 -13.73 13.30 -15.83
C VAL A 193 -12.77 13.98 -16.82
N TRP A 194 -11.46 13.71 -16.72
CA TRP A 194 -10.43 14.26 -17.58
C TRP A 194 -10.16 13.47 -18.88
N MET A 195 -10.75 12.27 -19.08
CA MET A 195 -10.66 11.56 -20.37
C MET A 195 -11.55 12.17 -21.46
N GLY A 196 -12.35 13.20 -21.16
CA GLY A 196 -13.27 13.85 -22.11
C GLY A 196 -12.78 15.19 -22.69
N ALA A 197 -11.58 15.64 -22.40
CA ALA A 197 -11.05 16.92 -22.93
C ALA A 197 -9.74 16.70 -23.68
N GLY A 198 -9.87 16.13 -24.89
CA GLY A 198 -8.71 15.94 -25.75
C GLY A 198 -9.12 15.56 -27.16
N VAL A 199 -9.59 16.54 -27.92
CA VAL A 199 -9.40 16.67 -29.38
C VAL A 199 -9.01 18.12 -29.63
#